data_dca873369451e4a623cb1be21cbf0242
#
_entry.id   dca873369451e4a623cb1be21cbf0242
#
_cell.length_a   1.000
_cell.length_b   1.000
_cell.length_c   1.000
_cell.angle_alpha   90.00
_cell.angle_beta   90.00
_cell.angle_gamma   90.00
#
_symmetry.space_group_name_H-M   'P 1'
#
loop_
_entity.id
_entity.type
_entity.pdbx_description
1 polymer ?
#
loop_
_entity_poly.entity_id
_entity_poly.type
_entity_poly.pdbx_seq_one_letter_code
_entity_poly.pdbx_strand_id
1 'polypeptide(L)'
;MKFDRTTFFRRKKYPVFLLLVILTTWYVFVDLVDGDWNSLENSLDNLSVFFYESLWPPNWKVLEARSYPVCDRNWDILCSPAYIGIIETLKIAFVSTGLGFILSLPLATLASRNLHNDSIAIPFRLLLSGMRTLPSLIWAIFFVILVGLGPVSGVMAMTFYTIGYLGKL
;
A
#
# COMPACT_ATOMS: atom_id res chain seq x y z
N MET A 1 -2.26 -14.50 49.27
CA MET A 1 -1.93 -13.82 48.00
C MET A 1 -0.60 -13.10 48.18
N LYS A 2 0.53 -13.75 47.82
CA LYS A 2 1.86 -13.12 47.92
C LYS A 2 2.00 -12.11 46.76
N PHE A 3 2.04 -10.85 47.09
CA PHE A 3 2.30 -9.75 46.15
C PHE A 3 3.79 -9.84 45.74
N ASP A 4 4.04 -10.33 44.56
CA ASP A 4 5.40 -10.53 44.05
C ASP A 4 6.03 -9.16 43.70
N ARG A 5 6.97 -8.70 44.52
CA ARG A 5 7.71 -7.45 44.37
C ARG A 5 8.49 -7.38 43.04
N THR A 6 8.77 -8.49 42.42
CA THR A 6 9.55 -8.55 41.17
C THR A 6 8.75 -8.05 39.98
N THR A 7 7.43 -8.22 39.97
CA THR A 7 6.55 -7.73 38.93
C THR A 7 6.37 -6.21 38.94
N PHE A 8 6.50 -5.58 40.12
CA PHE A 8 6.36 -4.12 40.29
C PHE A 8 7.60 -3.36 39.74
N PHE A 9 8.81 -3.92 39.95
CA PHE A 9 10.06 -3.34 39.43
C PHE A 9 10.15 -3.46 37.89
N ARG A 10 9.62 -4.55 37.35
CA ARG A 10 9.52 -4.74 35.89
C ARG A 10 8.59 -3.74 35.25
N ARG A 11 7.48 -3.39 35.89
CA ARG A 11 6.51 -2.38 35.43
C ARG A 11 7.08 -0.97 35.32
N LYS A 12 8.03 -0.58 36.15
CA LYS A 12 8.66 0.76 36.12
C LYS A 12 9.63 0.95 34.95
N LYS A 13 10.21 -0.11 34.40
CA LYS A 13 11.12 -0.01 33.25
C LYS A 13 10.39 0.30 31.93
N TYR A 14 9.15 -0.14 31.78
CA TYR A 14 8.36 0.13 30.57
C TYR A 14 8.06 1.61 30.36
N PRO A 15 7.59 2.40 31.35
CA PRO A 15 7.34 3.81 31.16
C PRO A 15 8.62 4.59 30.87
N VAL A 16 9.76 4.24 31.47
CA VAL A 16 11.05 4.86 31.19
C VAL A 16 11.51 4.55 29.76
N PHE A 17 11.38 3.28 29.33
CA PHE A 17 11.69 2.88 27.95
C PHE A 17 10.77 3.58 26.94
N LEU A 18 9.48 3.66 27.23
CA LEU A 18 8.50 4.34 26.37
C LEU A 18 8.80 5.84 26.27
N LEU A 19 9.17 6.47 27.39
CA LEU A 19 9.57 7.87 27.42
C LEU A 19 10.84 8.10 26.60
N LEU A 20 11.82 7.20 26.67
CA LEU A 20 13.05 7.25 25.87
C LEU A 20 12.71 7.13 24.37
N VAL A 21 11.84 6.23 23.99
CA VAL A 21 11.37 6.07 22.60
C VAL A 21 10.65 7.34 22.11
N ILE A 22 9.79 7.93 22.94
CA ILE A 22 9.10 9.18 22.58
C ILE A 22 10.11 10.32 22.41
N LEU A 23 11.09 10.46 23.30
CA LEU A 23 12.10 11.51 23.21
C LEU A 23 13.00 11.34 21.97
N THR A 24 13.41 10.10 21.67
CA THR A 24 14.22 9.83 20.47
C THR A 24 13.41 10.08 19.21
N THR A 25 12.14 9.66 19.17
CA THR A 25 11.25 9.94 18.03
C THR A 25 11.05 11.43 17.85
N TRP A 26 10.83 12.16 18.94
CA TRP A 26 10.69 13.62 18.91
C TRP A 26 11.97 14.30 18.42
N TYR A 27 13.13 13.89 18.92
CA TYR A 27 14.42 14.42 18.48
C TYR A 27 14.64 14.21 16.98
N VAL A 28 14.43 12.96 16.49
CA VAL A 28 14.55 12.63 15.08
C VAL A 28 13.53 13.39 14.23
N PHE A 29 12.31 13.58 14.76
CA PHE A 29 11.29 14.36 14.06
C PHE A 29 11.69 15.84 13.91
N VAL A 30 12.22 16.47 14.97
CA VAL A 30 12.71 17.84 14.93
C VAL A 30 13.88 18.00 13.96
N ASP A 31 14.79 17.02 13.95
CA ASP A 31 15.93 16.97 13.04
C ASP A 31 15.49 16.81 11.58
N LEU A 32 14.48 15.96 11.32
CA LEU A 32 13.90 15.79 9.99
C LEU A 32 13.16 17.01 9.45
N VAL A 33 12.54 17.80 10.33
CA VAL A 33 11.85 19.03 9.95
C VAL A 33 12.86 20.14 9.60
N ASP A 34 14.13 19.98 10.01
CA ASP A 34 15.26 20.87 9.72
C ASP A 34 14.96 22.37 9.96
N GLY A 35 14.14 22.64 10.97
CA GLY A 35 13.73 23.99 11.34
C GLY A 35 12.66 24.64 10.46
N ASP A 36 12.16 23.92 9.45
CA ASP A 36 11.16 24.46 8.50
C ASP A 36 9.73 24.26 9.01
N TRP A 37 9.48 24.77 10.21
CA TRP A 37 8.15 24.72 10.86
C TRP A 37 7.08 25.49 10.07
N ASN A 38 7.47 26.49 9.27
CA ASN A 38 6.56 27.23 8.41
C ASN A 38 5.91 26.35 7.36
N SER A 39 6.59 25.30 6.88
CA SER A 39 5.99 24.32 5.96
C SER A 39 4.88 23.53 6.62
N LEU A 40 4.98 23.24 7.91
CA LEU A 40 3.94 22.55 8.67
C LEU A 40 2.75 23.48 8.99
N GLU A 41 3.02 24.76 9.31
CA GLU A 41 1.97 25.75 9.54
C GLU A 41 1.19 26.04 8.26
N ASN A 42 1.89 26.17 7.14
CA ASN A 42 1.26 26.34 5.81
C ASN A 42 0.62 25.06 5.25
N SER A 43 0.83 23.90 5.89
CA SER A 43 0.25 22.64 5.41
C SER A 43 -1.27 22.62 5.48
N LEU A 44 -1.86 23.29 6.47
CA LEU A 44 -3.33 23.44 6.58
C LEU A 44 -3.88 24.34 5.49
N ASP A 45 -3.19 25.42 5.16
CA ASP A 45 -3.57 26.31 4.07
C ASP A 45 -3.42 25.59 2.72
N ASN A 46 -2.33 24.88 2.50
CA ASN A 46 -2.13 24.05 1.32
C ASN A 46 -3.19 22.94 1.21
N LEU A 47 -3.60 22.34 2.34
CA LEU A 47 -4.67 21.36 2.36
C LEU A 47 -6.02 22.00 1.98
N SER A 48 -6.30 23.20 2.47
CA SER A 48 -7.51 23.94 2.11
C SER A 48 -7.54 24.29 0.62
N VAL A 49 -6.43 24.78 0.08
CA VAL A 49 -6.26 25.07 -1.35
C VAL A 49 -6.46 23.79 -2.17
N PHE A 50 -5.80 22.69 -1.79
CA PHE A 50 -5.99 21.39 -2.46
C PHE A 50 -7.46 20.95 -2.45
N PHE A 51 -8.15 21.11 -1.31
CA PHE A 51 -9.56 20.74 -1.21
C PHE A 51 -10.44 21.60 -2.12
N TYR A 52 -10.25 22.92 -2.12
CA TYR A 52 -11.06 23.83 -2.92
C TYR A 52 -10.71 23.83 -4.42
N GLU A 53 -9.46 23.56 -4.79
CA GLU A 53 -9.07 23.55 -6.19
C GLU A 53 -9.21 22.17 -6.85
N SER A 54 -9.00 21.09 -6.09
CA SER A 54 -8.95 19.74 -6.64
C SER A 54 -10.20 18.91 -6.33
N LEU A 55 -10.83 19.12 -5.18
CA LEU A 55 -11.97 18.32 -4.73
C LEU A 55 -13.31 19.06 -4.79
N TRP A 56 -13.33 20.39 -4.58
CA TRP A 56 -14.57 21.15 -4.52
C TRP A 56 -14.42 22.54 -5.16
N PRO A 57 -15.28 22.91 -6.15
CA PRO A 57 -16.36 22.11 -6.73
C PRO A 57 -15.83 20.96 -7.60
N PRO A 58 -16.56 19.82 -7.67
CA PRO A 58 -16.14 18.71 -8.52
C PRO A 58 -16.02 19.16 -9.97
N ASN A 59 -14.90 18.85 -10.58
CA ASN A 59 -14.66 19.24 -11.96
C ASN A 59 -15.50 18.34 -12.90
N TRP A 60 -16.68 18.83 -13.28
CA TRP A 60 -17.60 18.12 -14.16
C TRP A 60 -17.03 17.80 -15.55
N LYS A 61 -15.93 18.46 -15.96
CA LYS A 61 -15.19 18.11 -17.18
C LYS A 61 -14.66 16.67 -17.20
N VAL A 62 -14.53 16.05 -16.01
CA VAL A 62 -14.14 14.63 -15.88
C VAL A 62 -15.25 13.71 -16.41
N LEU A 63 -16.49 14.18 -16.50
CA LEU A 63 -17.64 13.46 -17.07
C LEU A 63 -17.86 13.73 -18.55
N GLU A 64 -17.20 14.74 -19.11
CA GLU A 64 -17.26 15.04 -20.54
C GLU A 64 -16.48 13.97 -21.32
N ALA A 65 -16.93 13.68 -22.55
CA ALA A 65 -16.28 12.73 -23.43
C ALA A 65 -14.85 13.20 -23.77
N ARG A 66 -13.89 12.28 -23.65
CA ARG A 66 -12.51 12.56 -24.02
C ARG A 66 -12.34 12.49 -25.52
N SER A 67 -11.68 13.50 -26.11
CA SER A 67 -11.41 13.55 -27.55
C SER A 67 -10.42 12.48 -28.04
N TYR A 68 -9.69 11.82 -27.14
CA TYR A 68 -8.71 10.77 -27.47
C TYR A 68 -8.51 9.79 -26.29
N PRO A 69 -8.48 8.48 -26.52
CA PRO A 69 -8.73 7.79 -27.79
C PRO A 69 -10.19 7.95 -28.24
N VAL A 70 -10.41 7.96 -29.56
CA VAL A 70 -11.74 8.08 -30.14
C VAL A 70 -12.66 7.00 -29.59
N CYS A 71 -13.73 7.44 -28.97
CA CYS A 71 -14.72 6.57 -28.38
C CYS A 71 -15.84 6.35 -29.39
N ASP A 72 -15.99 5.13 -29.89
CA ASP A 72 -17.02 4.75 -30.88
C ASP A 72 -18.41 4.56 -30.27
N ARG A 73 -18.60 4.94 -29.00
CA ARG A 73 -19.88 4.78 -28.32
C ARG A 73 -20.74 6.02 -28.41
N ASN A 74 -22.02 5.84 -28.66
CA ASN A 74 -23.02 6.91 -28.83
C ASN A 74 -23.37 7.65 -27.51
N TRP A 75 -22.70 7.34 -26.40
CA TRP A 75 -23.00 7.90 -25.08
C TRP A 75 -21.75 8.58 -24.50
N ASP A 76 -21.82 9.90 -24.34
CA ASP A 76 -20.72 10.72 -23.86
C ASP A 76 -20.18 10.29 -22.48
N ILE A 77 -21.06 9.86 -21.58
CA ILE A 77 -20.69 9.39 -20.22
C ILE A 77 -19.77 8.16 -20.28
N LEU A 78 -20.02 7.23 -21.22
CA LEU A 78 -19.22 6.00 -21.36
C LEU A 78 -17.81 6.29 -21.91
N CYS A 79 -17.63 7.45 -22.52
CA CYS A 79 -16.36 7.94 -23.04
C CYS A 79 -15.65 8.91 -22.08
N SER A 80 -16.24 9.12 -20.90
CA SER A 80 -15.66 10.01 -19.91
C SER A 80 -14.42 9.40 -19.26
N PRO A 81 -13.39 10.22 -18.92
CA PRO A 81 -12.21 9.75 -18.19
C PRO A 81 -12.55 9.05 -16.87
N ALA A 82 -13.61 9.52 -16.19
CA ALA A 82 -14.07 8.91 -14.94
C ALA A 82 -14.57 7.49 -15.15
N TYR A 83 -15.42 7.25 -16.15
CA TYR A 83 -15.95 5.91 -16.45
C TYR A 83 -14.82 4.96 -16.88
N ILE A 84 -13.97 5.41 -17.79
CA ILE A 84 -12.82 4.62 -18.26
C ILE A 84 -11.91 4.27 -17.08
N GLY A 85 -11.57 5.24 -16.22
CA GLY A 85 -10.75 5.03 -15.04
C GLY A 85 -11.34 4.02 -14.05
N ILE A 86 -12.66 4.10 -13.80
CA ILE A 86 -13.36 3.13 -12.93
C ILE A 86 -13.30 1.73 -13.52
N ILE A 87 -13.60 1.57 -14.79
CA ILE A 87 -13.58 0.26 -15.45
C ILE A 87 -12.16 -0.33 -15.45
N GLU A 88 -11.14 0.47 -15.77
CA GLU A 88 -9.76 0.01 -15.76
C GLU A 88 -9.30 -0.38 -14.35
N THR A 89 -9.64 0.39 -13.33
CA THR A 89 -9.30 0.03 -11.93
C THR A 89 -10.03 -1.24 -11.48
N LEU A 90 -11.29 -1.43 -11.85
CA LEU A 90 -12.02 -2.67 -11.55
C LEU A 90 -11.40 -3.88 -12.26
N LYS A 91 -11.03 -3.76 -13.53
CA LYS A 91 -10.32 -4.81 -14.26
C LYS A 91 -9.00 -5.17 -13.59
N ILE A 92 -8.18 -4.17 -13.27
CA ILE A 92 -6.89 -4.37 -12.58
C ILE A 92 -7.12 -5.08 -11.24
N ALA A 93 -8.07 -4.62 -10.44
CA ALA A 93 -8.38 -5.20 -9.13
C ALA A 93 -8.85 -6.66 -9.25
N PHE A 94 -9.76 -6.94 -10.16
CA PHE A 94 -10.30 -8.29 -10.36
C PHE A 94 -9.23 -9.27 -10.85
N VAL A 95 -8.48 -8.89 -11.88
CA VAL A 95 -7.43 -9.74 -12.46
C VAL A 95 -6.29 -9.95 -11.47
N SER A 96 -5.81 -8.91 -10.81
CA SER A 96 -4.71 -9.02 -9.84
C SER A 96 -5.08 -9.87 -8.62
N THR A 97 -6.30 -9.73 -8.12
CA THR A 97 -6.80 -10.54 -7.00
C THR A 97 -6.96 -12.00 -7.41
N GLY A 98 -7.53 -12.27 -8.59
CA GLY A 98 -7.69 -13.60 -9.12
C GLY A 98 -6.36 -14.33 -9.36
N LEU A 99 -5.42 -13.67 -10.03
CA LEU A 99 -4.07 -14.20 -10.24
C LEU A 99 -3.33 -14.38 -8.92
N GLY A 100 -3.41 -13.39 -8.03
CA GLY A 100 -2.81 -13.46 -6.70
C GLY A 100 -3.33 -14.62 -5.87
N PHE A 101 -4.65 -14.87 -5.90
CA PHE A 101 -5.27 -16.00 -5.24
C PHE A 101 -4.79 -17.34 -5.83
N ILE A 102 -4.86 -17.52 -7.14
CA ILE A 102 -4.43 -18.75 -7.81
C ILE A 102 -2.96 -19.08 -7.54
N LEU A 103 -2.08 -18.07 -7.60
CA LEU A 103 -0.65 -18.26 -7.38
C LEU A 103 -0.29 -18.40 -5.88
N SER A 104 -1.06 -17.79 -4.99
CA SER A 104 -0.81 -17.90 -3.55
C SER A 104 -1.10 -19.30 -3.00
N LEU A 105 -2.06 -20.03 -3.55
CA LEU A 105 -2.42 -21.38 -3.08
C LEU A 105 -1.23 -22.35 -3.10
N PRO A 106 -0.55 -22.59 -4.23
CA PRO A 106 0.59 -23.51 -4.26
C PRO A 106 1.76 -23.00 -3.42
N LEU A 107 2.00 -21.67 -3.41
CA LEU A 107 3.08 -21.11 -2.60
C LEU A 107 2.80 -21.24 -1.09
N ALA A 108 1.56 -21.05 -0.66
CA ALA A 108 1.15 -21.24 0.72
C ALA A 108 1.27 -22.71 1.15
N THR A 109 0.90 -23.67 0.30
CA THR A 109 1.05 -25.10 0.60
C THR A 109 2.52 -25.48 0.75
N LEU A 110 3.41 -24.98 -0.12
CA LEU A 110 4.86 -25.20 -0.03
C LEU A 110 5.48 -24.51 1.19
N ALA A 111 4.94 -23.40 1.63
CA ALA A 111 5.38 -22.69 2.83
C ALA A 111 4.88 -23.33 4.15
N SER A 112 3.95 -24.30 4.08
CA SER A 112 3.37 -24.93 5.26
C SER A 112 4.32 -25.97 5.86
N ARG A 113 4.68 -25.80 7.15
CA ARG A 113 5.50 -26.79 7.90
C ARG A 113 4.77 -28.10 8.17
N ASN A 114 3.44 -28.08 8.14
CA ASN A 114 2.66 -29.29 8.38
C ASN A 114 2.64 -30.22 7.18
N LEU A 115 2.88 -29.69 5.98
CA LEU A 115 2.81 -30.41 4.72
C LEU A 115 4.19 -30.74 4.14
N HIS A 116 5.20 -29.93 4.44
CA HIS A 116 6.55 -30.05 3.87
C HIS A 116 7.64 -29.91 4.96
N ASN A 117 8.80 -30.53 4.67
CA ASN A 117 9.98 -30.41 5.52
C ASN A 117 10.47 -28.96 5.58
N ASP A 118 11.13 -28.61 6.69
CA ASP A 118 11.66 -27.26 6.92
C ASP A 118 12.58 -26.77 5.78
N SER A 119 13.33 -27.68 5.13
CA SER A 119 14.20 -27.35 3.99
C SER A 119 13.44 -26.75 2.81
N ILE A 120 12.17 -27.14 2.60
CA ILE A 120 11.32 -26.59 1.53
C ILE A 120 10.51 -25.41 2.06
N ALA A 121 9.95 -25.51 3.26
CA ALA A 121 9.06 -24.51 3.81
C ALA A 121 9.76 -23.18 4.11
N ILE A 122 11.02 -23.18 4.55
CA ILE A 122 11.76 -21.96 4.91
C ILE A 122 11.96 -21.01 3.74
N PRO A 123 12.48 -21.44 2.57
CA PRO A 123 12.70 -20.51 1.46
C PRO A 123 11.37 -19.91 0.92
N PHE A 124 10.29 -20.69 0.85
CA PHE A 124 9.00 -20.16 0.43
C PHE A 124 8.40 -19.17 1.43
N ARG A 125 8.61 -19.39 2.73
CA ARG A 125 8.23 -18.41 3.76
C ARG A 125 9.01 -17.11 3.66
N LEU A 126 10.31 -17.21 3.42
CA LEU A 126 11.15 -16.03 3.20
C LEU A 126 10.72 -15.26 1.97
N LEU A 127 10.42 -15.96 0.88
CA LEU A 127 9.91 -15.35 -0.35
C LEU A 127 8.60 -14.60 -0.11
N LEU A 128 7.60 -15.26 0.48
CA LEU A 128 6.30 -14.64 0.79
C LEU A 128 6.44 -13.48 1.79
N SER A 129 7.33 -13.62 2.77
CA SER A 129 7.61 -12.55 3.72
C SER A 129 8.27 -11.35 3.02
N GLY A 130 9.23 -11.60 2.12
CA GLY A 130 9.90 -10.57 1.32
C GLY A 130 8.92 -9.80 0.42
N MET A 131 8.01 -10.51 -0.26
CA MET A 131 6.98 -9.88 -1.08
C MET A 131 6.07 -8.93 -0.28
N ARG A 132 5.82 -9.25 0.98
CA ARG A 132 4.97 -8.46 1.87
C ARG A 132 5.70 -7.28 2.52
N THR A 133 7.02 -7.38 2.74
CA THR A 133 7.80 -6.32 3.40
C THR A 133 7.96 -5.09 2.52
N LEU A 134 7.92 -5.27 1.20
CA LEU A 134 8.00 -4.17 0.26
C LEU A 134 6.62 -3.51 0.06
N PRO A 135 6.52 -2.18 0.21
CA PRO A 135 5.32 -1.45 -0.15
C PRO A 135 4.91 -1.71 -1.61
N SER A 136 3.60 -1.77 -1.87
CA SER A 136 3.08 -2.00 -3.23
C SER A 136 3.58 -1.00 -4.28
N LEU A 137 3.92 0.22 -3.84
CA LEU A 137 4.50 1.25 -4.72
C LEU A 137 5.87 0.85 -5.28
N ILE A 138 6.71 0.18 -4.49
CA ILE A 138 8.02 -0.30 -4.97
C ILE A 138 7.83 -1.35 -6.06
N TRP A 139 6.89 -2.28 -5.88
CA TRP A 139 6.51 -3.24 -6.91
C TRP A 139 5.96 -2.56 -8.15
N ALA A 140 5.14 -1.52 -7.98
CA ALA A 140 4.61 -0.76 -9.11
C ALA A 140 5.72 -0.10 -9.93
N ILE A 141 6.67 0.59 -9.28
CA ILE A 141 7.80 1.21 -9.96
C ILE A 141 8.67 0.15 -10.67
N PHE A 142 8.95 -0.96 -10.00
CA PHE A 142 9.73 -2.05 -10.58
C PHE A 142 9.09 -2.59 -11.86
N PHE A 143 7.78 -2.88 -11.84
CA PHE A 143 7.09 -3.38 -13.03
C PHE A 143 6.88 -2.31 -14.10
N VAL A 144 6.77 -1.03 -13.74
CA VAL A 144 6.77 0.07 -14.71
C VAL A 144 8.10 0.16 -15.46
N ILE A 145 9.21 -0.06 -14.78
CA ILE A 145 10.55 -0.10 -15.45
C ILE A 145 10.66 -1.30 -16.37
N LEU A 146 10.10 -2.47 -15.99
CA LEU A 146 10.22 -3.70 -16.78
C LEU A 146 9.29 -3.73 -18.00
N VAL A 147 8.04 -3.34 -17.83
CA VAL A 147 6.97 -3.55 -18.83
C VAL A 147 6.51 -2.23 -19.45
N GLY A 148 6.83 -1.12 -18.81
CA GLY A 148 6.36 0.21 -19.20
C GLY A 148 5.14 0.67 -18.41
N LEU A 149 4.77 1.95 -18.64
CA LEU A 149 3.59 2.56 -18.06
C LEU A 149 2.31 1.94 -18.67
N GLY A 150 1.45 1.38 -17.84
CA GLY A 150 0.17 0.84 -18.31
C GLY A 150 -0.55 -0.03 -17.27
N PRO A 151 -1.76 -0.51 -17.61
CA PRO A 151 -2.57 -1.35 -16.72
C PRO A 151 -1.86 -2.67 -16.35
N VAL A 152 -1.02 -3.19 -17.24
CA VAL A 152 -0.31 -4.46 -17.05
C VAL A 152 0.67 -4.39 -15.90
N SER A 153 1.45 -3.30 -15.80
CA SER A 153 2.38 -3.08 -14.67
C SER A 153 1.63 -2.99 -13.34
N GLY A 154 0.46 -2.34 -13.32
CA GLY A 154 -0.41 -2.28 -12.17
C GLY A 154 -0.94 -3.65 -11.74
N VAL A 155 -1.39 -4.47 -12.70
CA VAL A 155 -1.85 -5.84 -12.43
C VAL A 155 -0.71 -6.68 -11.84
N MET A 156 0.49 -6.62 -12.41
CA MET A 156 1.64 -7.37 -11.91
C MET A 156 2.01 -6.96 -10.49
N ALA A 157 2.12 -5.66 -10.22
CA ALA A 157 2.46 -5.13 -8.90
C ALA A 157 1.44 -5.57 -7.82
N MET A 158 0.16 -5.43 -8.12
CA MET A 158 -0.92 -5.84 -7.21
C MET A 158 -0.99 -7.35 -7.03
N THR A 159 -0.69 -8.13 -8.07
CA THR A 159 -0.62 -9.59 -7.99
C THR A 159 0.48 -10.03 -7.03
N PHE A 160 1.68 -9.47 -7.14
CA PHE A 160 2.81 -9.78 -6.24
C PHE A 160 2.49 -9.41 -4.79
N TYR A 161 1.90 -8.24 -4.59
CA TYR A 161 1.44 -7.82 -3.26
C TYR A 161 0.40 -8.79 -2.68
N THR A 162 -0.58 -9.19 -3.49
CA THR A 162 -1.66 -10.10 -3.09
C THR A 162 -1.13 -11.51 -2.76
N ILE A 163 -0.16 -12.02 -3.53
CA ILE A 163 0.51 -13.31 -3.25
C ILE A 163 1.18 -13.26 -1.88
N GLY A 164 1.95 -12.21 -1.59
CA GLY A 164 2.63 -12.06 -0.31
C GLY A 164 1.66 -11.97 0.88
N TYR A 165 0.50 -11.35 0.66
CA TYR A 165 -0.53 -11.20 1.69
C TYR A 165 -1.31 -12.48 1.94
N LEU A 166 -1.87 -13.10 0.89
CA LEU A 166 -2.68 -14.31 0.98
C LEU A 166 -1.85 -15.55 1.33
N GLY A 167 -0.63 -15.65 0.81
CA GLY A 167 0.23 -16.80 1.04
C GLY A 167 0.68 -16.99 2.49
N LYS A 168 0.42 -16.01 3.37
CA LYS A 168 0.77 -16.07 4.80
C LYS A 168 -0.47 -16.20 5.70
N LEU A 169 -1.68 -16.09 5.16
CA LEU A 169 -2.91 -16.34 5.89
C LEU A 169 -3.09 -17.85 6.12
#